data_3d03f2bfdc895691c3b4278d2cafbece
#
_entry.id   3d03f2bfdc895691c3b4278d2cafbece
#
_cell.length_a   1.000
_cell.length_b   1.000
_cell.length_c   1.000
_cell.angle_alpha   90.00
_cell.angle_beta   90.00
_cell.angle_gamma   90.00
#
_symmetry.space_group_name_H-M   'P 1'
#
loop_
_entity.id
_entity.type
_entity.pdbx_description
1 polymer ?
#
loop_
_entity_poly.entity_id
_entity_poly.type
_entity_poly.pdbx_seq_one_letter_code
_entity_poly.pdbx_strand_id
1 'polypeptide(L)'
;MTYNLTTAQARRFLLRLHGLVGEPRFVGRQGILDFVTQAGCIQFDPIDACGQNAQLVLQSRVEGFTKPMLDDLLYKDRLLVDFFDKQLAIWPTEHWPYFARQRARYGEYGRSKAEVAAASQQVLAHIAEHGPSNSKDLGMDKKVDWYWSATRLSRATLETLYFQGKLVIHHKKGTLKYYDLAERHLPAALLEAGDPHADDWTCIKWHVLRRVGSVGLQQARRSDAFLAVKDVEHGGIKKAMLELYAAGKLVKVQIEGIAEPYYAAARDTALIEEVLAGAQYKPRCAFIAPLDNLIWDRKLLRQVFSFDYTWEIYVPAAKRRYGYYTLPVLYGERFVARIEPVRGKDDVLEIRGLWLEDGVKPTKALMSAIDRAAKRLAKINGCKETQYREEVRV
;
A
#
# COMPACT_ATOMS: atom_id res chain seq x y z
N MET A 1 18.96 15.36 16.09
CA MET A 1 18.95 16.43 15.06
C MET A 1 17.52 16.91 14.86
N THR A 2 17.31 18.22 14.67
CA THR A 2 15.97 18.82 14.49
C THR A 2 15.99 19.71 13.25
N TYR A 3 15.00 19.54 12.38
CA TYR A 3 14.77 20.39 11.20
C TYR A 3 13.52 21.26 11.43
N ASN A 4 13.56 22.51 10.98
CA ASN A 4 12.39 23.42 11.00
C ASN A 4 11.94 23.62 9.56
N LEU A 5 10.68 23.29 9.27
CA LEU A 5 10.09 23.39 7.94
C LEU A 5 8.85 24.29 7.98
N THR A 6 8.63 25.07 6.95
CA THR A 6 7.31 25.60 6.65
C THR A 6 6.38 24.47 6.21
N THR A 7 5.07 24.72 6.27
CA THR A 7 4.07 23.75 5.75
C THR A 7 4.30 23.43 4.26
N ALA A 8 4.73 24.43 3.46
CA ALA A 8 5.05 24.22 2.04
C ALA A 8 6.27 23.32 1.85
N GLN A 9 7.32 23.52 2.65
CA GLN A 9 8.51 22.66 2.63
C GLN A 9 8.19 21.22 3.08
N ALA A 10 7.36 21.05 4.11
CA ALA A 10 6.92 19.71 4.52
C ALA A 10 6.13 18.98 3.40
N ARG A 11 5.27 19.68 2.66
CA ARG A 11 4.60 19.13 1.46
C ARG A 11 5.59 18.71 0.40
N ARG A 12 6.53 19.58 0.03
CA ARG A 12 7.55 19.28 -0.97
C ARG A 12 8.37 18.05 -0.60
N PHE A 13 8.81 17.97 0.66
CA PHE A 13 9.51 16.80 1.16
C PHE A 13 8.69 15.52 0.97
N LEU A 14 7.43 15.49 1.44
CA LEU A 14 6.55 14.34 1.29
C LEU A 14 6.34 13.96 -0.18
N LEU A 15 6.04 14.94 -1.03
CA LEU A 15 5.78 14.70 -2.44
C LEU A 15 7.02 14.24 -3.20
N ARG A 16 8.20 14.78 -2.87
CA ARG A 16 9.47 14.35 -3.43
C ARG A 16 9.84 12.94 -2.97
N LEU A 17 9.66 12.64 -1.68
CA LEU A 17 9.87 11.31 -1.11
C LEU A 17 9.02 10.26 -1.85
N HIS A 18 7.75 10.58 -2.09
CA HIS A 18 6.81 9.70 -2.79
C HIS A 18 6.95 9.71 -4.32
N GLY A 19 7.85 10.48 -4.90
CA GLY A 19 8.04 10.57 -6.36
C GLY A 19 6.86 11.20 -7.11
N LEU A 20 6.11 12.10 -6.46
CA LEU A 20 4.91 12.73 -6.99
C LEU A 20 5.13 14.12 -7.59
N VAL A 21 6.32 14.70 -7.44
CA VAL A 21 6.73 15.98 -8.02
C VAL A 21 8.12 15.89 -8.62
N GLY A 22 8.44 16.81 -9.53
CA GLY A 22 9.73 16.91 -10.19
C GLY A 22 9.98 15.80 -11.21
N GLU A 23 11.25 15.62 -11.56
CA GLU A 23 11.66 14.54 -12.45
C GLU A 23 11.34 13.16 -11.81
N PRO A 24 11.00 12.17 -12.64
CA PRO A 24 10.67 10.82 -12.15
C PRO A 24 11.78 10.26 -11.28
N ARG A 25 11.44 9.95 -10.03
CA ARG A 25 12.37 9.33 -9.09
C ARG A 25 12.40 7.81 -9.23
N PHE A 26 11.31 7.24 -9.68
CA PHE A 26 11.11 5.81 -9.87
C PHE A 26 10.77 5.53 -11.33
N VAL A 27 11.55 4.67 -11.99
CA VAL A 27 11.42 4.41 -13.44
C VAL A 27 11.40 2.90 -13.69
N GLY A 28 10.42 2.45 -14.46
CA GLY A 28 10.30 1.08 -14.92
C GLY A 28 10.26 0.07 -13.78
N ARG A 29 10.73 -1.13 -14.07
CA ARG A 29 10.72 -2.25 -13.14
C ARG A 29 11.57 -2.01 -11.88
N GLN A 30 12.77 -1.44 -12.03
CA GLN A 30 13.62 -1.09 -10.90
C GLN A 30 12.95 -0.05 -10.02
N GLY A 31 12.29 0.95 -10.60
CA GLY A 31 11.54 1.96 -9.84
C GLY A 31 10.40 1.38 -9.01
N ILE A 32 9.78 0.27 -9.42
CA ILE A 32 8.81 -0.45 -8.58
C ILE A 32 9.50 -1.00 -7.32
N LEU A 33 10.62 -1.69 -7.48
CA LEU A 33 11.40 -2.24 -6.36
C LEU A 33 11.89 -1.15 -5.42
N ASP A 34 12.47 -0.08 -5.97
CA ASP A 34 12.99 1.05 -5.20
C ASP A 34 11.89 1.72 -4.36
N PHE A 35 10.72 1.94 -4.97
CA PHE A 35 9.59 2.53 -4.24
C PHE A 35 9.07 1.59 -3.15
N VAL A 36 8.84 0.31 -3.46
CA VAL A 36 8.32 -0.65 -2.47
C VAL A 36 9.31 -0.85 -1.33
N THR A 37 10.60 -0.89 -1.61
CA THR A 37 11.67 -0.98 -0.60
C THR A 37 11.70 0.26 0.28
N GLN A 38 11.65 1.46 -0.31
CA GLN A 38 11.59 2.71 0.44
C GLN A 38 10.33 2.79 1.32
N ALA A 39 9.17 2.49 0.75
CA ALA A 39 7.90 2.52 1.45
C ALA A 39 7.75 1.39 2.49
N GLY A 40 8.62 0.37 2.41
CA GLY A 40 8.55 -0.84 3.23
C GLY A 40 7.41 -1.78 2.82
N CYS A 41 6.24 -1.25 2.51
CA CYS A 41 5.15 -1.99 1.87
C CYS A 41 4.20 -1.04 1.15
N ILE A 42 3.44 -1.60 0.18
CA ILE A 42 2.25 -0.96 -0.40
C ILE A 42 1.04 -1.84 -0.10
N GLN A 43 -0.07 -1.23 0.30
CA GLN A 43 -1.25 -2.01 0.67
C GLN A 43 -1.91 -2.62 -0.56
N PHE A 44 -2.22 -3.91 -0.48
CA PHE A 44 -3.02 -4.62 -1.49
C PHE A 44 -4.50 -4.60 -1.08
N ASP A 45 -5.37 -4.32 -2.05
CA ASP A 45 -6.81 -4.47 -1.91
C ASP A 45 -7.36 -5.11 -3.18
N PRO A 46 -8.26 -6.12 -3.08
CA PRO A 46 -8.77 -6.85 -4.24
C PRO A 46 -9.78 -6.06 -5.06
N ILE A 47 -10.31 -4.95 -4.55
CA ILE A 47 -11.29 -4.13 -5.26
C ILE A 47 -10.63 -3.46 -6.45
N ASP A 48 -11.22 -3.65 -7.61
CA ASP A 48 -10.69 -3.25 -8.90
C ASP A 48 -11.74 -2.47 -9.72
N ALA A 49 -12.05 -1.26 -9.27
CA ALA A 49 -12.94 -0.37 -10.00
C ALA A 49 -12.25 0.28 -11.22
N CYS A 50 -11.00 0.70 -11.04
CA CYS A 50 -10.17 1.35 -12.06
C CYS A 50 -8.68 0.94 -11.95
N GLY A 51 -8.43 -0.24 -11.42
CA GLY A 51 -7.14 -0.78 -11.01
C GLY A 51 -7.13 -1.13 -9.54
N GLN A 52 -6.39 -2.17 -9.16
CA GLN A 52 -6.18 -2.54 -7.75
C GLN A 52 -5.33 -1.51 -7.04
N ASN A 53 -5.51 -1.36 -5.72
CA ASN A 53 -4.82 -0.32 -4.94
C ASN A 53 -3.30 -0.27 -5.18
N ALA A 54 -2.60 -1.41 -5.18
CA ALA A 54 -1.16 -1.46 -5.44
C ALA A 54 -0.78 -0.93 -6.84
N GLN A 55 -1.58 -1.25 -7.86
CA GLN A 55 -1.38 -0.76 -9.22
C GLN A 55 -1.62 0.75 -9.30
N LEU A 56 -2.64 1.27 -8.60
CA LEU A 56 -2.92 2.71 -8.51
C LEU A 56 -1.81 3.47 -7.78
N VAL A 57 -1.25 2.90 -6.72
CA VAL A 57 -0.09 3.45 -6.02
C VAL A 57 1.11 3.56 -6.96
N LEU A 58 1.43 2.52 -7.69
CA LEU A 58 2.62 2.48 -8.56
C LEU A 58 2.46 3.36 -9.79
N GLN A 59 1.29 3.33 -10.45
CA GLN A 59 1.06 4.14 -11.67
C GLN A 59 1.14 5.65 -11.43
N SER A 60 0.88 6.12 -10.20
CA SER A 60 0.91 7.54 -9.88
C SER A 60 2.34 8.09 -9.81
N ARG A 61 3.36 7.24 -9.62
CA ARG A 61 4.73 7.66 -9.29
C ARG A 61 5.84 6.96 -10.04
N VAL A 62 5.62 5.75 -10.56
CA VAL A 62 6.62 5.02 -11.35
C VAL A 62 6.43 5.32 -12.83
N GLU A 63 7.42 5.98 -13.43
CA GLU A 63 7.40 6.28 -14.86
C GLU A 63 7.53 4.97 -15.66
N GLY A 64 6.68 4.81 -16.70
CA GLY A 64 6.66 3.62 -17.52
C GLY A 64 6.04 2.38 -16.84
N PHE A 65 5.35 2.53 -15.71
CA PHE A 65 4.69 1.43 -15.02
C PHE A 65 3.71 0.67 -15.92
N THR A 66 3.79 -0.66 -15.87
CA THR A 66 2.78 -1.57 -16.44
C THR A 66 2.43 -2.67 -15.44
N LYS A 67 1.19 -3.18 -15.49
CA LYS A 67 0.76 -4.28 -14.59
C LYS A 67 1.65 -5.52 -14.70
N PRO A 68 2.05 -5.99 -15.90
CA PRO A 68 2.97 -7.14 -16.03
C PRO A 68 4.29 -6.96 -15.29
N MET A 69 4.85 -5.76 -15.20
CA MET A 69 6.09 -5.53 -14.44
C MET A 69 5.92 -5.88 -12.95
N LEU A 70 4.78 -5.54 -12.36
CA LEU A 70 4.48 -5.89 -10.97
C LEU A 70 4.22 -7.40 -10.82
N ASP A 71 3.47 -7.99 -11.75
CA ASP A 71 3.18 -9.42 -11.74
C ASP A 71 4.47 -10.26 -11.90
N ASP A 72 5.39 -9.85 -12.77
CA ASP A 72 6.70 -10.50 -12.91
C ASP A 72 7.50 -10.43 -11.59
N LEU A 73 7.57 -9.25 -10.95
CA LEU A 73 8.27 -9.09 -9.67
C LEU A 73 7.67 -9.96 -8.55
N LEU A 74 6.35 -10.13 -8.54
CA LEU A 74 5.63 -10.91 -7.53
C LEU A 74 5.71 -12.43 -7.80
N TYR A 75 5.46 -12.84 -9.05
CA TYR A 75 5.12 -14.25 -9.32
C TYR A 75 6.17 -15.00 -10.16
N LYS A 76 7.06 -14.28 -10.86
CA LYS A 76 8.11 -14.87 -11.67
C LYS A 76 9.48 -14.73 -10.99
N ASP A 77 9.88 -13.51 -10.72
CA ASP A 77 11.22 -13.21 -10.17
C ASP A 77 11.30 -13.31 -8.67
N ARG A 78 10.14 -13.26 -8.00
CA ARG A 78 10.02 -13.37 -6.54
C ARG A 78 10.83 -12.33 -5.75
N LEU A 79 11.02 -11.14 -6.33
CA LEU A 79 11.66 -10.03 -5.64
C LEU A 79 10.68 -9.29 -4.72
N LEU A 80 9.39 -9.42 -4.99
CA LEU A 80 8.30 -8.96 -4.13
C LEU A 80 7.41 -10.15 -3.73
N VAL A 81 6.78 -10.02 -2.59
CA VAL A 81 5.79 -10.98 -2.08
C VAL A 81 4.52 -10.24 -1.66
N ASP A 82 3.36 -10.84 -1.93
CA ASP A 82 2.10 -10.40 -1.37
C ASP A 82 1.78 -11.20 -0.11
N PHE A 83 1.81 -10.53 1.03
CA PHE A 83 1.60 -11.13 2.34
C PHE A 83 1.07 -10.08 3.32
N PHE A 84 0.83 -10.46 4.57
CA PHE A 84 0.39 -9.52 5.59
C PHE A 84 1.52 -8.61 6.08
N ASP A 85 1.21 -7.32 6.20
CA ASP A 85 1.99 -6.32 6.94
C ASP A 85 0.99 -5.28 7.53
N LYS A 86 0.76 -4.13 6.88
CA LYS A 86 -0.38 -3.26 7.19
C LYS A 86 -1.62 -3.80 6.46
N GLN A 87 -2.28 -4.80 6.97
CA GLN A 87 -3.23 -5.65 6.25
C GLN A 87 -2.52 -6.45 5.14
N LEU A 88 -3.25 -6.94 4.12
CA LEU A 88 -2.62 -7.50 2.93
C LEU A 88 -1.79 -6.43 2.23
N ALA A 89 -0.56 -6.73 1.92
CA ALA A 89 0.39 -5.80 1.36
C ALA A 89 1.39 -6.48 0.43
N ILE A 90 2.10 -5.69 -0.35
CA ILE A 90 3.23 -6.11 -1.17
C ILE A 90 4.49 -5.51 -0.57
N TRP A 91 5.53 -6.33 -0.38
CA TRP A 91 6.79 -5.91 0.21
C TRP A 91 7.97 -6.73 -0.32
N PRO A 92 9.23 -6.27 -0.16
CA PRO A 92 10.42 -6.97 -0.68
C PRO A 92 10.60 -8.35 -0.06
N THR A 93 10.79 -9.37 -0.86
CA THR A 93 10.96 -10.76 -0.43
C THR A 93 12.13 -10.95 0.55
N GLU A 94 13.17 -10.12 0.45
CA GLU A 94 14.30 -10.09 1.39
C GLU A 94 13.91 -9.82 2.85
N HIS A 95 12.73 -9.22 3.06
CA HIS A 95 12.18 -9.01 4.40
C HIS A 95 11.47 -10.24 4.97
N TRP A 96 11.43 -11.37 4.28
CA TRP A 96 10.75 -12.58 4.73
C TRP A 96 11.10 -13.00 6.17
N PRO A 97 12.38 -13.05 6.59
CA PRO A 97 12.75 -13.42 7.96
C PRO A 97 12.16 -12.50 9.03
N TYR A 98 12.07 -11.19 8.74
CA TYR A 98 11.55 -10.18 9.68
C TYR A 98 10.07 -10.35 10.04
N PHE A 99 9.33 -11.17 9.28
CA PHE A 99 7.94 -11.51 9.55
C PHE A 99 7.76 -12.90 10.20
N ALA A 100 8.83 -13.53 10.69
CA ALA A 100 8.78 -14.85 11.31
C ALA A 100 7.78 -14.92 12.47
N ARG A 101 7.79 -13.93 13.38
CA ARG A 101 6.86 -13.84 14.51
C ARG A 101 5.41 -13.73 14.06
N GLN A 102 5.15 -12.99 13.00
CA GLN A 102 3.80 -12.85 12.45
C GLN A 102 3.31 -14.18 11.85
N ARG A 103 4.16 -14.90 11.13
CA ARG A 103 3.83 -16.23 10.59
C ARG A 103 3.59 -17.27 11.70
N ALA A 104 4.41 -17.27 12.74
CA ALA A 104 4.23 -18.14 13.89
C ALA A 104 2.87 -17.93 14.57
N ARG A 105 2.48 -16.68 14.80
CA ARG A 105 1.16 -16.35 15.39
C ARG A 105 -0.01 -16.89 14.59
N TYR A 106 0.05 -16.89 13.26
CA TYR A 106 -1.01 -17.48 12.43
C TYR A 106 -1.11 -19.00 12.57
N GLY A 107 -0.10 -19.67 13.13
CA GLY A 107 -0.19 -21.06 13.59
C GLY A 107 -1.05 -21.24 14.84
N GLU A 108 -1.10 -20.20 15.69
CA GLU A 108 -1.77 -20.25 17.00
C GLU A 108 -3.21 -19.71 16.96
N TYR A 109 -3.48 -18.71 16.13
CA TYR A 109 -4.74 -17.99 16.05
C TYR A 109 -5.48 -18.28 14.74
N GLY A 110 -6.21 -19.39 14.67
CA GLY A 110 -7.07 -19.73 13.54
C GLY A 110 -8.45 -20.18 14.00
N ARG A 111 -9.46 -19.98 13.17
CA ARG A 111 -10.77 -20.61 13.32
C ARG A 111 -10.73 -22.02 12.78
N SER A 112 -11.59 -22.91 13.29
CA SER A 112 -11.68 -24.31 12.87
C SER A 112 -10.33 -25.04 12.86
N LYS A 113 -9.51 -24.79 13.90
CA LYS A 113 -8.11 -25.27 13.98
C LYS A 113 -7.98 -26.79 13.82
N ALA A 114 -8.84 -27.56 14.47
CA ALA A 114 -8.77 -29.03 14.44
C ALA A 114 -8.99 -29.56 13.01
N GLU A 115 -10.01 -29.06 12.32
CA GLU A 115 -10.34 -29.49 10.95
C GLU A 115 -9.24 -29.03 9.97
N VAL A 116 -8.76 -27.79 10.12
CA VAL A 116 -7.69 -27.24 9.28
C VAL A 116 -6.39 -28.01 9.50
N ALA A 117 -6.03 -28.32 10.74
CA ALA A 117 -4.82 -29.09 11.06
C ALA A 117 -4.88 -30.50 10.46
N ALA A 118 -6.03 -31.19 10.59
CA ALA A 118 -6.24 -32.52 10.00
C ALA A 118 -6.14 -32.51 8.46
N ALA A 119 -6.59 -31.43 7.79
CA ALA A 119 -6.53 -31.32 6.34
C ALA A 119 -5.17 -30.82 5.80
N SER A 120 -4.34 -30.22 6.65
CA SER A 120 -3.11 -29.53 6.21
C SER A 120 -2.14 -30.45 5.49
N GLN A 121 -1.89 -31.64 6.01
CA GLN A 121 -0.96 -32.61 5.39
C GLN A 121 -1.45 -33.06 4.01
N GLN A 122 -2.74 -33.32 3.87
CA GLN A 122 -3.34 -33.72 2.60
C GLN A 122 -3.22 -32.58 1.56
N VAL A 123 -3.45 -31.33 1.97
CA VAL A 123 -3.31 -30.15 1.07
C VAL A 123 -1.87 -29.97 0.64
N LEU A 124 -0.90 -30.08 1.54
CA LEU A 124 0.52 -29.98 1.20
C LEU A 124 0.95 -31.11 0.26
N ALA A 125 0.54 -32.36 0.51
CA ALA A 125 0.84 -33.49 -0.36
C ALA A 125 0.23 -33.30 -1.76
N HIS A 126 -1.03 -32.85 -1.85
CA HIS A 126 -1.68 -32.56 -3.12
C HIS A 126 -0.88 -31.52 -3.95
N ILE A 127 -0.50 -30.41 -3.30
CA ILE A 127 0.29 -29.35 -3.98
C ILE A 127 1.68 -29.87 -4.36
N ALA A 128 2.30 -30.70 -3.53
CA ALA A 128 3.60 -31.30 -3.82
C ALA A 128 3.57 -32.17 -5.09
N GLU A 129 2.49 -32.91 -5.27
CA GLU A 129 2.28 -33.85 -6.40
C GLU A 129 1.77 -33.13 -7.65
N HIS A 130 0.78 -32.23 -7.52
CA HIS A 130 0.07 -31.67 -8.66
C HIS A 130 0.50 -30.22 -9.02
N GLY A 131 1.33 -29.58 -8.18
CA GLY A 131 1.73 -28.17 -8.36
C GLY A 131 0.70 -27.16 -7.88
N PRO A 132 0.78 -25.92 -8.40
CA PRO A 132 -0.03 -24.80 -7.93
C PRO A 132 -1.52 -25.08 -7.98
N SER A 133 -2.20 -25.00 -6.83
CA SER A 133 -3.61 -25.37 -6.68
C SER A 133 -4.43 -24.28 -6.01
N ASN A 134 -5.71 -24.26 -6.28
CA ASN A 134 -6.69 -23.40 -5.65
C ASN A 134 -7.73 -24.21 -4.84
N SER A 135 -8.63 -23.55 -4.14
CA SER A 135 -9.60 -24.24 -3.26
C SER A 135 -10.60 -25.17 -3.97
N LYS A 136 -10.76 -25.06 -5.29
CA LYS A 136 -11.66 -25.94 -6.06
C LYS A 136 -10.97 -27.24 -6.47
N ASP A 137 -9.64 -27.22 -6.58
CA ASP A 137 -8.86 -28.36 -7.04
C ASP A 137 -8.73 -29.46 -5.96
N LEU A 138 -8.99 -29.13 -4.69
CA LEU A 138 -8.74 -29.97 -3.52
C LEU A 138 -9.93 -30.84 -3.10
N GLY A 139 -11.11 -30.67 -3.67
CA GLY A 139 -12.29 -31.51 -3.41
C GLY A 139 -12.81 -31.51 -1.95
N MET A 140 -12.38 -30.55 -1.10
CA MET A 140 -12.77 -30.46 0.31
C MET A 140 -13.88 -29.43 0.49
N ASP A 141 -15.13 -29.80 0.20
CA ASP A 141 -16.29 -28.90 0.18
C ASP A 141 -16.98 -28.70 1.53
N LYS A 142 -16.60 -29.46 2.57
CA LYS A 142 -17.10 -29.27 3.95
C LYS A 142 -16.96 -27.80 4.33
N LYS A 143 -18.05 -27.18 4.81
CA LYS A 143 -18.02 -25.81 5.33
C LYS A 143 -17.51 -25.78 6.76
N VAL A 144 -16.67 -24.81 7.07
CA VAL A 144 -16.11 -24.53 8.38
C VAL A 144 -16.32 -23.07 8.74
N ASP A 145 -16.32 -22.75 10.04
CA ASP A 145 -16.35 -21.35 10.51
C ASP A 145 -15.10 -20.62 10.10
N TRP A 146 -15.27 -19.39 9.59
CA TRP A 146 -14.18 -18.56 9.11
C TRP A 146 -14.41 -17.07 9.45
N TYR A 147 -13.48 -16.17 9.13
CA TYR A 147 -13.46 -14.79 9.64
C TYR A 147 -14.75 -13.99 9.39
N TRP A 148 -15.27 -13.99 8.16
CA TRP A 148 -16.44 -13.18 7.78
C TRP A 148 -17.70 -14.01 7.57
N SER A 149 -17.53 -15.24 7.14
CA SER A 149 -18.62 -16.19 6.89
C SER A 149 -18.05 -17.59 6.76
N ALA A 150 -18.90 -18.62 6.94
CA ALA A 150 -18.49 -20.00 6.70
C ALA A 150 -17.89 -20.16 5.30
N THR A 151 -16.78 -20.89 5.21
CA THR A 151 -16.06 -21.15 3.96
C THR A 151 -15.78 -22.64 3.77
N ARG A 152 -15.31 -23.03 2.59
CA ARG A 152 -14.87 -24.42 2.35
C ARG A 152 -13.61 -24.72 3.16
N LEU A 153 -13.51 -25.96 3.65
CA LEU A 153 -12.32 -26.43 4.38
C LEU A 153 -11.05 -26.28 3.54
N SER A 154 -11.12 -26.60 2.24
CA SER A 154 -9.99 -26.38 1.30
C SER A 154 -9.48 -24.94 1.32
N ARG A 155 -10.38 -23.96 1.27
CA ARG A 155 -9.99 -22.55 1.31
C ARG A 155 -9.40 -22.16 2.67
N ALA A 156 -10.03 -22.56 3.76
CA ALA A 156 -9.55 -22.28 5.12
C ALA A 156 -8.14 -22.86 5.35
N THR A 157 -7.89 -24.09 4.86
CA THR A 157 -6.59 -24.75 4.97
C THR A 157 -5.51 -24.05 4.13
N LEU A 158 -5.81 -23.73 2.87
CA LEU A 158 -4.88 -22.98 2.00
C LEU A 158 -4.52 -21.62 2.59
N GLU A 159 -5.51 -20.85 3.06
CA GLU A 159 -5.27 -19.55 3.68
C GLU A 159 -4.44 -19.68 4.98
N THR A 160 -4.70 -20.71 5.81
CA THR A 160 -3.91 -20.94 7.02
C THR A 160 -2.46 -21.30 6.70
N LEU A 161 -2.23 -22.22 5.76
CA LEU A 161 -0.88 -22.60 5.34
C LEU A 161 -0.11 -21.44 4.71
N TYR A 162 -0.81 -20.60 3.96
CA TYR A 162 -0.26 -19.34 3.44
C TYR A 162 0.09 -18.37 4.57
N PHE A 163 -0.79 -18.17 5.57
CA PHE A 163 -0.50 -17.31 6.72
C PHE A 163 0.67 -17.82 7.58
N GLN A 164 0.86 -19.13 7.63
CA GLN A 164 2.01 -19.75 8.29
C GLN A 164 3.31 -19.65 7.46
N GLY A 165 3.21 -19.21 6.21
CA GLY A 165 4.34 -19.12 5.28
C GLY A 165 4.80 -20.45 4.69
N LYS A 166 4.00 -21.52 4.83
CA LYS A 166 4.23 -22.83 4.18
C LYS A 166 3.88 -22.79 2.69
N LEU A 167 2.91 -21.95 2.34
CA LEU A 167 2.50 -21.68 0.97
C LEU A 167 2.74 -20.20 0.62
N VAL A 168 2.95 -19.94 -0.67
CA VAL A 168 2.91 -18.60 -1.27
C VAL A 168 1.86 -18.57 -2.37
N ILE A 169 1.44 -17.38 -2.77
CA ILE A 169 0.60 -17.22 -3.97
C ILE A 169 1.51 -17.41 -5.18
N HIS A 170 1.26 -18.43 -5.99
CA HIS A 170 1.97 -18.68 -7.23
C HIS A 170 1.55 -17.72 -8.33
N HIS A 171 0.24 -17.55 -8.51
CA HIS A 171 -0.36 -16.58 -9.42
C HIS A 171 -1.81 -16.35 -9.08
N LYS A 172 -2.43 -15.37 -9.75
CA LYS A 172 -3.87 -15.09 -9.64
C LYS A 172 -4.54 -15.15 -11.01
N LYS A 173 -5.77 -15.66 -11.05
CA LYS A 173 -6.68 -15.53 -12.21
C LYS A 173 -7.92 -14.73 -11.75
N GLY A 174 -7.94 -13.43 -12.04
CA GLY A 174 -8.90 -12.51 -11.42
C GLY A 174 -8.71 -12.47 -9.90
N THR A 175 -9.76 -12.79 -9.14
CA THR A 175 -9.72 -12.87 -7.67
C THR A 175 -9.29 -14.25 -7.14
N LEU A 176 -9.19 -15.26 -8.01
CA LEU A 176 -8.82 -16.62 -7.62
C LEU A 176 -7.31 -16.74 -7.44
N LYS A 177 -6.88 -17.14 -6.24
CA LYS A 177 -5.49 -17.37 -5.88
C LYS A 177 -5.12 -18.83 -6.11
N TYR A 178 -3.96 -19.06 -6.71
CA TYR A 178 -3.31 -20.37 -6.80
C TYR A 178 -2.11 -20.35 -5.85
N TYR A 179 -2.04 -21.36 -5.00
CA TYR A 179 -1.01 -21.50 -3.97
C TYR A 179 -0.04 -22.59 -4.34
N ASP A 180 1.24 -22.41 -4.01
CA ASP A 180 2.27 -23.43 -4.15
C ASP A 180 3.20 -23.41 -2.93
N LEU A 181 4.02 -24.45 -2.79
CA LEU A 181 4.97 -24.58 -1.69
C LEU A 181 5.96 -23.43 -1.66
N ALA A 182 6.14 -22.81 -0.50
CA ALA A 182 7.04 -21.66 -0.35
C ALA A 182 8.49 -22.01 -0.72
N GLU A 183 8.94 -23.23 -0.43
CA GLU A 183 10.28 -23.74 -0.72
C GLU A 183 10.61 -23.84 -2.22
N ARG A 184 9.59 -23.86 -3.09
CA ARG A 184 9.78 -23.85 -4.54
C ARG A 184 10.01 -22.45 -5.11
N HIS A 185 9.66 -21.42 -4.34
CA HIS A 185 9.55 -20.04 -4.84
C HIS A 185 10.40 -19.04 -4.10
N LEU A 186 10.76 -19.32 -2.84
CA LEU A 186 11.58 -18.44 -2.03
C LEU A 186 12.98 -19.05 -1.86
N PRO A 187 14.02 -18.21 -1.84
CA PRO A 187 15.39 -18.66 -1.58
C PRO A 187 15.48 -19.43 -0.25
N ALA A 188 16.14 -20.59 -0.24
CA ALA A 188 16.33 -21.41 0.94
C ALA A 188 16.94 -20.59 2.10
N ALA A 189 17.92 -19.72 1.80
CA ALA A 189 18.54 -18.84 2.79
C ALA A 189 17.53 -17.91 3.51
N LEU A 190 16.43 -17.51 2.86
CA LEU A 190 15.38 -16.70 3.50
C LEU A 190 14.41 -17.55 4.31
N LEU A 191 14.17 -18.78 3.91
CA LEU A 191 13.29 -19.73 4.61
C LEU A 191 13.94 -20.26 5.88
N GLU A 192 15.24 -20.51 5.84
CA GLU A 192 16.06 -21.04 6.93
C GLU A 192 16.55 -19.95 7.89
N ALA A 193 16.53 -18.69 7.45
CA ALA A 193 16.93 -17.57 8.29
C ALA A 193 16.05 -17.49 9.54
N GLY A 194 16.68 -17.44 10.69
CA GLY A 194 16.02 -17.20 11.97
C GLY A 194 15.37 -15.81 12.02
N ASP A 195 14.60 -15.58 13.08
CA ASP A 195 14.05 -14.25 13.35
C ASP A 195 15.21 -13.25 13.64
N PRO A 196 15.36 -12.18 12.85
CA PRO A 196 16.41 -11.19 13.07
C PRO A 196 16.16 -10.29 14.28
N HIS A 197 14.98 -10.35 14.89
CA HIS A 197 14.63 -9.56 16.06
C HIS A 197 15.02 -10.30 17.36
N ALA A 198 15.81 -9.64 18.22
CA ALA A 198 16.19 -10.21 19.51
C ALA A 198 14.98 -10.47 20.42
N ASP A 199 13.98 -9.59 20.36
CA ASP A 199 12.77 -9.62 21.19
C ASP A 199 11.59 -8.94 20.48
N ASP A 200 10.40 -8.99 21.09
CA ASP A 200 9.18 -8.37 20.56
C ASP A 200 9.30 -6.86 20.46
N TRP A 201 10.00 -6.22 21.39
CA TRP A 201 10.17 -4.76 21.37
C TRP A 201 11.05 -4.29 20.21
N THR A 202 12.08 -5.04 19.89
CA THR A 202 12.93 -4.80 18.71
C THR A 202 12.12 -4.97 17.41
N CYS A 203 11.27 -5.99 17.35
CA CYS A 203 10.35 -6.19 16.23
C CYS A 203 9.36 -5.01 16.10
N ILE A 204 8.77 -4.55 17.20
CA ILE A 204 7.88 -3.38 17.21
C ILE A 204 8.59 -2.13 16.69
N LYS A 205 9.81 -1.85 17.20
CA LYS A 205 10.62 -0.71 16.73
C LYS A 205 10.92 -0.79 15.23
N TRP A 206 11.24 -1.96 14.72
CA TRP A 206 11.44 -2.16 13.28
C TRP A 206 10.19 -1.84 12.47
N HIS A 207 9.02 -2.33 12.88
CA HIS A 207 7.76 -2.00 12.23
C HIS A 207 7.46 -0.48 12.30
N VAL A 208 7.67 0.14 13.46
CA VAL A 208 7.44 1.59 13.64
C VAL A 208 8.34 2.39 12.71
N LEU A 209 9.63 2.08 12.63
CA LEU A 209 10.57 2.76 11.73
C LEU A 209 10.14 2.63 10.27
N ARG A 210 9.72 1.44 9.84
CA ARG A 210 9.20 1.21 8.49
C ARG A 210 7.96 2.06 8.21
N ARG A 211 7.01 2.17 9.17
CA ARG A 211 5.81 2.99 9.01
C ARG A 211 6.12 4.48 8.92
N VAL A 212 7.11 4.97 9.69
CA VAL A 212 7.57 6.36 9.56
C VAL A 212 8.15 6.60 8.17
N GLY A 213 9.04 5.75 7.69
CA GLY A 213 9.61 5.85 6.34
C GLY A 213 8.58 5.66 5.21
N SER A 214 7.53 4.87 5.47
CA SER A 214 6.43 4.62 4.53
C SER A 214 5.60 5.87 4.23
N VAL A 215 5.29 6.66 5.26
CA VAL A 215 4.50 7.91 5.14
C VAL A 215 5.40 9.13 4.91
N GLY A 216 6.61 9.11 5.48
CA GLY A 216 7.60 10.18 5.43
C GLY A 216 7.62 11.05 6.69
N LEU A 217 6.47 11.44 7.21
CA LEU A 217 6.35 12.23 8.44
C LEU A 217 5.29 11.61 9.36
N GLN A 218 5.64 11.35 10.61
CA GLN A 218 4.71 10.85 11.63
C GLN A 218 4.89 11.57 12.97
N GLN A 219 3.81 11.91 13.64
CA GLN A 219 3.84 12.34 15.04
C GLN A 219 4.01 11.12 15.97
N ALA A 220 4.61 11.29 17.13
CA ALA A 220 4.81 10.24 18.12
C ALA A 220 3.48 9.88 18.82
N ARG A 221 2.53 9.35 18.04
CA ARG A 221 1.20 8.93 18.45
C ARG A 221 0.70 7.77 17.61
N ARG A 222 -0.31 7.06 18.08
CA ARG A 222 -1.00 6.07 17.24
C ARG A 222 -1.75 6.76 16.09
N SER A 223 -1.66 6.19 14.91
CA SER A 223 -2.37 6.61 13.70
C SER A 223 -2.70 5.39 12.84
N ASP A 224 -3.50 5.56 11.79
CA ASP A 224 -3.81 4.47 10.84
C ASP A 224 -2.58 3.93 10.12
N ALA A 225 -1.49 4.70 10.04
CA ALA A 225 -0.21 4.23 9.53
C ALA A 225 0.36 3.06 10.34
N PHE A 226 0.11 3.02 11.65
CA PHE A 226 0.56 1.96 12.55
C PHE A 226 -0.44 0.81 12.72
N LEU A 227 -1.45 0.72 11.87
CA LEU A 227 -2.37 -0.42 11.87
C LEU A 227 -1.58 -1.72 11.68
N ALA A 228 -2.00 -2.77 12.40
CA ALA A 228 -1.36 -4.09 12.45
C ALA A 228 0.06 -4.14 13.08
N VAL A 229 0.60 -3.04 13.61
CA VAL A 229 1.69 -3.13 14.58
C VAL A 229 1.08 -3.64 15.88
N LYS A 230 1.27 -4.94 16.17
CA LYS A 230 0.64 -5.66 17.28
C LYS A 230 1.46 -5.57 18.57
N ASP A 231 0.84 -5.99 19.67
CA ASP A 231 1.44 -6.10 21.01
C ASP A 231 2.06 -4.81 21.53
N VAL A 232 1.48 -3.71 21.09
CA VAL A 232 1.88 -2.37 21.52
C VAL A 232 0.90 -1.91 22.58
N GLU A 233 1.36 -1.84 23.82
CA GLU A 233 0.62 -1.25 24.93
C GLU A 233 0.24 0.21 24.66
N HIS A 234 -0.68 0.73 25.47
CA HIS A 234 -1.04 2.14 25.38
C HIS A 234 0.21 3.03 25.52
N GLY A 235 0.45 3.90 24.52
CA GLY A 235 1.66 4.74 24.47
C GLY A 235 2.91 4.07 23.85
N GLY A 236 2.91 2.78 23.53
CA GLY A 236 4.08 2.06 23.02
C GLY A 236 4.59 2.59 21.68
N ILE A 237 3.72 3.06 20.76
CA ILE A 237 4.17 3.73 19.52
C ILE A 237 4.99 4.97 19.85
N LYS A 238 4.53 5.81 20.79
CA LYS A 238 5.27 7.00 21.24
C LYS A 238 6.63 6.62 21.82
N LYS A 239 6.66 5.61 22.71
CA LYS A 239 7.89 5.10 23.32
C LYS A 239 8.87 4.61 22.24
N ALA A 240 8.41 3.77 21.31
CA ALA A 240 9.24 3.25 20.23
C ALA A 240 9.83 4.38 19.35
N MET A 241 9.03 5.37 18.99
CA MET A 241 9.49 6.51 18.19
C MET A 241 10.54 7.35 18.93
N LEU A 242 10.38 7.59 20.24
CA LEU A 242 11.34 8.34 21.05
C LEU A 242 12.65 7.57 21.20
N GLU A 243 12.62 6.25 21.41
CA GLU A 243 13.80 5.41 21.44
C GLU A 243 14.53 5.38 20.08
N LEU A 244 13.80 5.29 18.97
CA LEU A 244 14.36 5.37 17.62
C LEU A 244 14.97 6.74 17.33
N TYR A 245 14.38 7.82 17.84
CA TYR A 245 14.95 9.15 17.76
C TYR A 245 16.26 9.25 18.59
N ALA A 246 16.25 8.77 19.83
CA ALA A 246 17.44 8.74 20.68
C ALA A 246 18.58 7.89 20.06
N ALA A 247 18.22 6.80 19.35
CA ALA A 247 19.17 5.95 18.62
C ALA A 247 19.60 6.53 17.25
N GLY A 248 19.20 7.75 16.89
CA GLY A 248 19.55 8.40 15.62
C GLY A 248 18.92 7.76 14.38
N LYS A 249 17.92 6.88 14.54
CA LYS A 249 17.18 6.27 13.42
C LYS A 249 16.07 7.16 12.89
N LEU A 250 15.60 8.10 13.70
CA LEU A 250 14.66 9.16 13.33
C LEU A 250 15.29 10.53 13.56
N VAL A 251 14.83 11.51 12.82
CA VAL A 251 15.09 12.94 13.03
C VAL A 251 13.80 13.66 13.37
N LYS A 252 13.88 14.70 14.19
CA LYS A 252 12.76 15.54 14.59
C LYS A 252 12.52 16.60 13.51
N VAL A 253 11.27 16.80 13.14
CA VAL A 253 10.84 17.81 12.17
C VAL A 253 9.76 18.68 12.81
N GLN A 254 10.10 19.94 13.06
CA GLN A 254 9.14 20.95 13.51
C GLN A 254 8.55 21.66 12.31
N ILE A 255 7.22 21.64 12.17
CA ILE A 255 6.52 22.31 11.08
C ILE A 255 5.89 23.60 11.65
N GLU A 256 6.09 24.70 10.94
CA GLU A 256 5.53 26.00 11.30
C GLU A 256 4.01 25.92 11.48
N GLY A 257 3.51 26.49 12.58
CA GLY A 257 2.08 26.49 12.93
C GLY A 257 1.56 25.15 13.48
N ILE A 258 2.40 24.14 13.65
CA ILE A 258 2.02 22.85 14.26
C ILE A 258 2.78 22.65 15.56
N ALA A 259 2.07 22.59 16.68
CA ALA A 259 2.68 22.52 18.02
C ALA A 259 3.46 21.21 18.23
N GLU A 260 2.87 20.05 17.87
CA GLU A 260 3.47 18.76 18.08
C GLU A 260 4.44 18.40 16.94
N PRO A 261 5.70 18.02 17.23
CA PRO A 261 6.67 17.70 16.21
C PRO A 261 6.31 16.42 15.45
N TYR A 262 6.75 16.39 14.21
CA TYR A 262 6.84 15.19 13.40
C TYR A 262 8.21 14.55 13.50
N TYR A 263 8.31 13.32 13.03
CA TYR A 263 9.56 12.58 12.88
C TYR A 263 9.64 12.00 11.47
N ALA A 264 10.84 12.05 10.89
CA ALA A 264 11.19 11.43 9.61
C ALA A 264 12.26 10.37 9.82
N ALA A 265 12.38 9.41 8.93
CA ALA A 265 13.49 8.46 8.97
C ALA A 265 14.81 9.18 8.67
N ALA A 266 15.85 8.88 9.44
CA ALA A 266 17.16 9.52 9.30
C ALA A 266 17.77 9.34 7.88
N ARG A 267 17.42 8.25 7.20
CA ARG A 267 17.85 7.97 5.81
C ARG A 267 17.30 8.97 4.79
N ASP A 268 16.26 9.72 5.13
CA ASP A 268 15.56 10.63 4.23
C ASP A 268 16.00 12.10 4.41
N THR A 269 17.00 12.38 5.26
CA THR A 269 17.45 13.74 5.59
C THR A 269 17.99 14.49 4.40
N ALA A 270 18.64 13.84 3.44
CA ALA A 270 19.12 14.48 2.22
C ALA A 270 17.96 15.15 1.42
N LEU A 271 16.75 14.56 1.41
CA LEU A 271 15.58 15.17 0.78
C LEU A 271 15.04 16.36 1.59
N ILE A 272 15.16 16.33 2.92
CA ILE A 272 14.80 17.47 3.77
C ILE A 272 15.75 18.64 3.47
N GLU A 273 17.05 18.37 3.37
CA GLU A 273 18.08 19.36 3.07
C GLU A 273 17.92 19.94 1.65
N GLU A 274 17.60 19.10 0.65
CA GLU A 274 17.26 19.52 -0.71
C GLU A 274 16.11 20.56 -0.72
N VAL A 275 15.05 20.28 0.06
CA VAL A 275 13.91 21.19 0.17
C VAL A 275 14.24 22.47 0.94
N LEU A 276 15.05 22.38 2.00
CA LEU A 276 15.51 23.56 2.76
C LEU A 276 16.43 24.47 1.92
N ALA A 277 17.20 23.90 1.01
CA ALA A 277 18.01 24.64 0.03
C ALA A 277 17.17 25.35 -1.05
N GLY A 278 15.84 25.23 -0.99
CA GLY A 278 14.94 25.97 -1.89
C GLY A 278 14.61 25.24 -3.19
N ALA A 279 14.82 23.93 -3.26
CA ALA A 279 14.51 23.15 -4.46
C ALA A 279 13.05 23.39 -4.93
N GLN A 280 12.90 23.60 -6.24
CA GLN A 280 11.63 23.75 -6.92
C GLN A 280 11.40 22.56 -7.84
N TYR A 281 10.17 22.09 -7.91
CA TYR A 281 9.82 20.89 -8.66
C TYR A 281 8.77 21.18 -9.72
N LYS A 282 8.94 20.59 -10.90
CA LYS A 282 7.91 20.63 -11.95
C LYS A 282 6.62 19.98 -11.43
N PRO A 283 5.45 20.62 -11.64
CA PRO A 283 4.18 20.05 -11.23
C PRO A 283 3.86 18.78 -12.02
N ARG A 284 3.38 17.78 -11.33
CA ARG A 284 2.82 16.54 -11.92
C ARG A 284 1.37 16.40 -11.50
N CYS A 285 0.55 15.74 -12.35
CA CYS A 285 -0.80 15.36 -12.01
C CYS A 285 -0.85 13.86 -11.74
N ALA A 286 -1.37 13.48 -10.56
CA ALA A 286 -1.47 12.10 -10.12
C ALA A 286 -2.83 11.83 -9.45
N PHE A 287 -3.41 10.67 -9.73
CA PHE A 287 -4.57 10.15 -9.00
C PHE A 287 -4.05 9.25 -7.87
N ILE A 288 -4.37 9.62 -6.65
CA ILE A 288 -3.84 8.97 -5.46
C ILE A 288 -4.78 7.83 -5.05
N ALA A 289 -4.23 6.64 -4.85
CA ALA A 289 -5.01 5.47 -4.46
C ALA A 289 -5.66 5.65 -3.07
N PRO A 290 -6.83 5.04 -2.78
CA PRO A 290 -7.51 5.20 -1.50
C PRO A 290 -6.70 4.76 -0.29
N LEU A 291 -5.81 3.78 -0.46
CA LEU A 291 -4.94 3.22 0.57
C LEU A 291 -3.46 3.55 0.30
N ASP A 292 -3.20 4.68 -0.35
CA ASP A 292 -1.86 5.17 -0.66
C ASP A 292 -1.09 5.53 0.61
N ASN A 293 0.20 5.23 0.64
CA ASN A 293 1.10 5.50 1.76
C ASN A 293 1.08 6.98 2.20
N LEU A 294 1.03 7.92 1.24
CA LEU A 294 0.99 9.35 1.49
C LEU A 294 -0.21 9.76 2.36
N ILE A 295 -1.34 9.06 2.21
CA ILE A 295 -2.59 9.43 2.87
C ILE A 295 -2.99 8.49 4.01
N TRP A 296 -2.11 7.62 4.49
CA TRP A 296 -2.40 6.75 5.62
C TRP A 296 -2.64 7.51 6.93
N ASP A 297 -1.93 8.61 7.20
CA ASP A 297 -2.21 9.48 8.36
C ASP A 297 -3.12 10.65 7.95
N ARG A 298 -4.40 10.54 8.26
CA ARG A 298 -5.42 11.56 7.93
C ARG A 298 -5.18 12.89 8.66
N LYS A 299 -4.54 12.87 9.84
CA LYS A 299 -4.19 14.11 10.55
C LYS A 299 -3.05 14.83 9.82
N LEU A 300 -2.01 14.11 9.38
CA LEU A 300 -0.95 14.67 8.54
C LEU A 300 -1.54 15.30 7.28
N LEU A 301 -2.44 14.58 6.61
CA LEU A 301 -3.09 15.04 5.38
C LEU A 301 -3.83 16.38 5.60
N ARG A 302 -4.60 16.50 6.69
CA ARG A 302 -5.27 17.76 7.06
C ARG A 302 -4.28 18.88 7.40
N GLN A 303 -3.28 18.59 8.24
CA GLN A 303 -2.36 19.60 8.73
C GLN A 303 -1.40 20.13 7.68
N VAL A 304 -0.92 19.27 6.78
CA VAL A 304 0.11 19.65 5.80
C VAL A 304 -0.49 20.00 4.44
N PHE A 305 -1.56 19.33 4.02
CA PHE A 305 -2.17 19.55 2.71
C PHE A 305 -3.49 20.31 2.76
N SER A 306 -4.04 20.60 3.95
CA SER A 306 -5.38 21.18 4.15
C SER A 306 -6.45 20.38 3.38
N PHE A 307 -6.31 19.05 3.35
CA PHE A 307 -7.16 18.15 2.60
C PHE A 307 -7.71 17.05 3.50
N ASP A 308 -9.00 16.80 3.39
CA ASP A 308 -9.67 15.73 4.12
C ASP A 308 -10.16 14.66 3.13
N TYR A 309 -9.93 13.39 3.46
CA TYR A 309 -10.28 12.28 2.60
C TYR A 309 -10.90 11.13 3.36
N THR A 310 -12.03 10.67 2.87
CA THR A 310 -12.73 9.45 3.31
C THR A 310 -12.93 8.54 2.10
N TRP A 311 -12.56 7.28 2.24
CA TRP A 311 -12.88 6.28 1.25
C TRP A 311 -14.30 5.77 1.48
N GLU A 312 -15.22 6.07 0.57
CA GLU A 312 -16.67 5.88 0.78
C GLU A 312 -17.18 4.48 0.40
N ILE A 313 -16.27 3.53 0.17
CA ILE A 313 -16.64 2.17 -0.26
C ILE A 313 -17.61 1.47 0.70
N TYR A 314 -17.45 1.70 2.02
CA TYR A 314 -18.30 1.14 3.07
C TYR A 314 -19.48 2.05 3.44
N VAL A 315 -19.56 3.22 2.82
CA VAL A 315 -20.68 4.15 3.03
C VAL A 315 -21.87 3.70 2.15
N PRO A 316 -23.09 3.57 2.71
CA PRO A 316 -24.27 3.28 1.91
C PRO A 316 -24.43 4.26 0.75
N ALA A 317 -24.85 3.79 -0.42
CA ALA A 317 -24.88 4.59 -1.65
C ALA A 317 -25.59 5.95 -1.49
N ALA A 318 -26.75 5.97 -0.81
CA ALA A 318 -27.51 7.20 -0.56
C ALA A 318 -26.82 8.23 0.38
N LYS A 319 -25.75 7.83 1.07
CA LYS A 319 -24.98 8.70 1.99
C LYS A 319 -23.62 9.08 1.45
N ARG A 320 -23.22 8.60 0.28
CA ARG A 320 -21.96 8.96 -0.36
C ARG A 320 -22.02 10.39 -0.86
N ARG A 321 -20.96 11.13 -0.57
CA ARG A 321 -20.80 12.51 -1.02
C ARG A 321 -20.25 12.57 -2.45
N TYR A 322 -19.33 11.67 -2.77
CA TYR A 322 -18.62 11.70 -4.04
C TYR A 322 -18.84 10.44 -4.88
N GLY A 323 -18.69 9.25 -4.32
CA GLY A 323 -18.85 8.03 -5.09
C GLY A 323 -18.24 6.79 -4.42
N TYR A 324 -18.40 5.65 -5.09
CA TYR A 324 -17.96 4.36 -4.54
C TYR A 324 -16.44 4.24 -4.47
N TYR A 325 -15.73 4.68 -5.54
CA TYR A 325 -14.29 4.53 -5.65
C TYR A 325 -13.62 5.82 -6.12
N THR A 326 -13.71 6.83 -5.28
CA THR A 326 -13.22 8.17 -5.58
C THR A 326 -11.75 8.31 -5.23
N LEU A 327 -10.95 8.83 -6.16
CA LEU A 327 -9.52 9.07 -6.02
C LEU A 327 -9.24 10.57 -5.81
N PRO A 328 -8.42 10.98 -4.81
CA PRO A 328 -7.88 12.33 -4.76
C PRO A 328 -7.03 12.65 -5.99
N VAL A 329 -7.17 13.86 -6.50
CA VAL A 329 -6.35 14.39 -7.60
C VAL A 329 -5.31 15.34 -7.01
N LEU A 330 -4.05 14.95 -7.09
CA LEU A 330 -2.91 15.79 -6.75
C LEU A 330 -2.42 16.51 -8.04
N TYR A 331 -2.23 17.82 -7.97
CA TYR A 331 -1.58 18.60 -9.03
C TYR A 331 -0.56 19.58 -8.43
N GLY A 332 0.70 19.41 -8.82
CA GLY A 332 1.81 20.12 -8.19
C GLY A 332 1.87 19.77 -6.69
N GLU A 333 1.71 20.76 -5.82
CA GLU A 333 1.82 20.58 -4.37
C GLU A 333 0.46 20.55 -3.66
N ARG A 334 -0.67 20.44 -4.36
CA ARG A 334 -2.00 20.56 -3.77
C ARG A 334 -2.93 19.44 -4.26
N PHE A 335 -3.78 18.95 -3.37
CA PHE A 335 -4.99 18.22 -3.77
C PHE A 335 -5.98 19.23 -4.34
N VAL A 336 -6.39 19.03 -5.58
CA VAL A 336 -7.16 20.02 -6.35
C VAL A 336 -8.54 19.54 -6.74
N ALA A 337 -8.76 18.22 -6.68
CA ALA A 337 -10.03 17.62 -7.07
C ALA A 337 -10.16 16.21 -6.49
N ARG A 338 -11.33 15.64 -6.72
CA ARG A 338 -11.63 14.21 -6.58
C ARG A 338 -12.20 13.71 -7.89
N ILE A 339 -11.85 12.47 -8.25
CA ILE A 339 -12.28 11.86 -9.50
C ILE A 339 -12.79 10.44 -9.25
N GLU A 340 -13.86 10.04 -9.91
CA GLU A 340 -14.36 8.65 -9.88
C GLU A 340 -14.21 8.00 -11.25
N PRO A 341 -13.05 7.38 -11.55
CA PRO A 341 -12.84 6.59 -12.74
C PRO A 341 -13.34 5.15 -12.52
N VAL A 342 -14.01 4.59 -13.50
CA VAL A 342 -14.50 3.20 -13.47
C VAL A 342 -14.22 2.55 -14.82
N ARG A 343 -13.75 1.30 -14.82
CA ARG A 343 -13.67 0.52 -16.06
C ARG A 343 -15.09 0.18 -16.51
N GLY A 344 -15.47 0.78 -17.63
CA GLY A 344 -16.74 0.52 -18.30
C GLY A 344 -16.70 -0.72 -19.20
N LYS A 345 -17.72 -0.88 -20.00
CA LYS A 345 -17.76 -1.83 -21.11
C LYS A 345 -16.92 -1.32 -22.28
N ASP A 346 -16.63 -2.17 -23.24
CA ASP A 346 -16.00 -1.82 -24.53
C ASP A 346 -14.60 -1.15 -24.40
N ASP A 347 -13.84 -1.54 -23.37
CA ASP A 347 -12.49 -1.01 -23.10
C ASP A 347 -12.47 0.52 -22.88
N VAL A 348 -13.49 1.07 -22.25
CA VAL A 348 -13.60 2.49 -21.91
C VAL A 348 -13.28 2.72 -20.43
N LEU A 349 -12.48 3.75 -20.12
CA LEU A 349 -12.39 4.30 -18.78
C LEU A 349 -13.43 5.44 -18.65
N GLU A 350 -14.53 5.16 -17.94
CA GLU A 350 -15.58 6.12 -17.68
C GLU A 350 -15.23 7.00 -16.48
N ILE A 351 -15.22 8.32 -16.64
CA ILE A 351 -15.13 9.29 -15.55
C ILE A 351 -16.55 9.64 -15.12
N ARG A 352 -16.98 9.07 -14.00
CA ARG A 352 -18.33 9.22 -13.46
C ARG A 352 -18.52 10.48 -12.64
N GLY A 353 -17.43 11.03 -12.09
CA GLY A 353 -17.45 12.25 -11.33
C GLY A 353 -16.08 12.93 -11.33
N LEU A 354 -16.09 14.26 -11.33
CA LEU A 354 -14.92 15.11 -11.12
C LEU A 354 -15.39 16.32 -10.30
N TRP A 355 -14.91 16.42 -9.09
CA TRP A 355 -15.24 17.49 -8.14
C TRP A 355 -13.99 18.28 -7.80
N LEU A 356 -13.97 19.56 -8.18
CA LEU A 356 -12.88 20.45 -7.78
C LEU A 356 -12.99 20.78 -6.29
N GLU A 357 -11.85 20.90 -5.60
CA GLU A 357 -11.81 21.37 -4.22
C GLU A 357 -12.14 22.87 -4.15
N ASP A 358 -12.61 23.31 -2.99
CA ASP A 358 -13.01 24.71 -2.78
C ASP A 358 -11.90 25.69 -3.15
N GLY A 359 -12.25 26.71 -3.93
CA GLY A 359 -11.33 27.74 -4.39
C GLY A 359 -10.40 27.34 -5.55
N VAL A 360 -10.52 26.10 -6.06
CA VAL A 360 -9.77 25.66 -7.26
C VAL A 360 -10.51 26.08 -8.53
N LYS A 361 -9.82 26.81 -9.39
CA LYS A 361 -10.37 27.24 -10.69
C LYS A 361 -10.04 26.20 -11.78
N PRO A 362 -10.98 25.86 -12.69
CA PRO A 362 -10.77 24.92 -13.79
C PRO A 362 -9.94 25.54 -14.91
N THR A 363 -8.67 25.79 -14.68
CA THR A 363 -7.78 26.34 -15.72
C THR A 363 -7.53 25.32 -16.82
N LYS A 364 -7.28 25.77 -18.06
CA LYS A 364 -6.92 24.89 -19.19
C LYS A 364 -5.73 23.99 -18.85
N ALA A 365 -4.73 24.51 -18.15
CA ALA A 365 -3.56 23.74 -17.73
C ALA A 365 -3.92 22.60 -16.77
N LEU A 366 -4.75 22.87 -15.75
CA LEU A 366 -5.23 21.87 -14.79
C LEU A 366 -6.07 20.79 -15.48
N MET A 367 -7.07 21.20 -16.28
CA MET A 367 -7.97 20.25 -16.95
C MET A 367 -7.21 19.38 -17.94
N SER A 368 -6.27 19.94 -18.71
CA SER A 368 -5.38 19.15 -19.58
C SER A 368 -4.47 18.19 -18.81
N ALA A 369 -4.02 18.57 -17.60
CA ALA A 369 -3.20 17.69 -16.77
C ALA A 369 -4.02 16.52 -16.21
N ILE A 370 -5.26 16.75 -15.78
CA ILE A 370 -6.21 15.73 -15.34
C ILE A 370 -6.53 14.77 -16.50
N ASP A 371 -6.83 15.29 -17.69
CA ASP A 371 -7.12 14.46 -18.87
C ASP A 371 -5.93 13.55 -19.24
N ARG A 372 -4.70 14.10 -19.26
CA ARG A 372 -3.50 13.28 -19.47
C ARG A 372 -3.33 12.18 -18.40
N ALA A 373 -3.63 12.49 -17.14
CA ALA A 373 -3.57 11.50 -16.06
C ALA A 373 -4.66 10.41 -16.24
N ALA A 374 -5.87 10.79 -16.66
CA ALA A 374 -6.95 9.85 -16.97
C ALA A 374 -6.59 8.94 -18.14
N LYS A 375 -6.01 9.48 -19.21
CA LYS A 375 -5.52 8.71 -20.36
C LYS A 375 -4.41 7.72 -20.00
N ARG A 376 -3.47 8.12 -19.10
CA ARG A 376 -2.47 7.18 -18.58
C ARG A 376 -3.12 6.05 -17.79
N LEU A 377 -4.09 6.36 -16.93
CA LEU A 377 -4.82 5.37 -16.16
C LEU A 377 -5.63 4.42 -17.07
N ALA A 378 -6.27 4.96 -18.13
CA ALA A 378 -6.96 4.18 -19.15
C ALA A 378 -6.01 3.17 -19.81
N LYS A 379 -4.87 3.64 -20.29
CA LYS A 379 -3.84 2.80 -20.94
C LYS A 379 -3.37 1.66 -20.02
N ILE A 380 -3.09 1.93 -18.75
CA ILE A 380 -2.66 0.93 -17.77
C ILE A 380 -3.74 -0.11 -17.51
N ASN A 381 -5.00 0.27 -17.62
CA ASN A 381 -6.15 -0.63 -17.49
C ASN A 381 -6.52 -1.35 -18.79
N GLY A 382 -5.79 -1.15 -19.88
CA GLY A 382 -6.09 -1.73 -21.18
C GLY A 382 -7.30 -1.07 -21.87
N CYS A 383 -7.74 0.09 -21.38
CA CYS A 383 -8.83 0.85 -22.00
C CYS A 383 -8.29 1.62 -23.21
N LYS A 384 -9.08 1.66 -24.28
CA LYS A 384 -8.77 2.34 -25.54
C LYS A 384 -9.00 3.85 -25.46
N GLU A 385 -10.00 4.25 -24.67
CA GLU A 385 -10.38 5.64 -24.53
C GLU A 385 -10.84 6.00 -23.12
N THR A 386 -10.97 7.31 -22.89
CA THR A 386 -11.53 7.89 -21.66
C THR A 386 -12.78 8.68 -22.03
N GLN A 387 -13.90 8.40 -21.36
CA GLN A 387 -15.16 9.14 -21.55
C GLN A 387 -15.57 9.82 -20.25
N TYR A 388 -15.95 11.09 -20.35
CA TYR A 388 -16.52 11.85 -19.25
C TYR A 388 -18.05 11.84 -19.39
N ARG A 389 -18.77 11.56 -18.31
CA ARG A 389 -20.23 11.72 -18.30
C ARG A 389 -20.58 13.17 -18.56
N GLU A 390 -21.75 13.43 -19.15
CA GLU A 390 -22.20 14.79 -19.50
C GLU A 390 -22.24 15.73 -18.30
N GLU A 391 -22.63 15.23 -17.13
CA GLU A 391 -22.68 15.96 -15.86
C GLU A 391 -21.30 16.35 -15.30
N VAL A 392 -20.21 15.80 -15.86
CA VAL A 392 -18.83 15.98 -15.40
C VAL A 392 -18.05 16.99 -16.26
N ARG A 393 -18.63 17.44 -17.38
CA ARG A 393 -18.01 18.46 -18.24
C ARG A 393 -18.10 19.81 -17.53
N VAL A 394 -16.98 20.25 -16.95
CA VAL A 394 -16.78 21.59 -16.36
C VAL A 394 -16.43 22.61 -17.44
#